data_f9b706fd0a11cd4dc14ff24bb36b2589
#
_entry.id   f9b706fd0a11cd4dc14ff24bb36b2589
#
_cell.length_a   1.000
_cell.length_b   1.000
_cell.length_c   1.000
_cell.angle_alpha   90.00
_cell.angle_beta   90.00
_cell.angle_gamma   90.00
#
_symmetry.space_group_name_H-M   'P 1'
#
loop_
_entity.id
_entity.type
_entity.pdbx_description
1 polymer ?
#
loop_
_entity_poly.entity_id
_entity_poly.type
_entity_poly.pdbx_seq_one_letter_code
_entity_poly.pdbx_strand_id
1 'polypeptide(L)'
;CRFLLVGEQGRGDEIQFIRFAEWLYQQGAIVDVLVSEPIAGIAASMKGVRSVLASMPPGPYDYWSHMLRMPERMNLDLLMLPIVMPYIAASPHKIDYWREQIDVVSQATEPKKSRRIGVVWAGGPHTALDRFRSVNIETLKPLFSHPGTTWFSVQKGEHECDSEGLADQFDLHTLGPFIEDFTDTLAILETLDLLITVDTSVAHLAGAANLPVWVLLPAYAEWRWLTGRTDSLWYPSMRLFRQRELGEWKSVVDEVRVALTAWCGIKTTQLAAPM
;
A
#
# COMPACT_ATOMS: atom_id res chain seq x y z
N CYS A 1 -16.08 -10.69 26.50
CA CYS A 1 -17.01 -9.61 26.12
C CYS A 1 -17.10 -9.51 24.60
N ARG A 2 -18.23 -9.00 24.07
CA ARG A 2 -18.43 -8.71 22.64
C ARG A 2 -18.07 -7.25 22.36
N PHE A 3 -17.16 -7.05 21.43
CA PHE A 3 -16.68 -5.72 21.04
C PHE A 3 -17.00 -5.47 19.56
N LEU A 4 -17.61 -4.31 19.27
CA LEU A 4 -17.78 -3.84 17.90
C LEU A 4 -16.74 -2.75 17.58
N LEU A 5 -15.91 -3.03 16.59
CA LEU A 5 -14.92 -2.08 16.07
C LEU A 5 -15.45 -1.48 14.76
N VAL A 6 -15.62 -0.17 14.73
CA VAL A 6 -16.29 0.55 13.63
C VAL A 6 -15.28 1.31 12.80
N GLY A 7 -15.24 1.02 11.50
CA GLY A 7 -14.46 1.75 10.51
C GLY A 7 -14.97 3.18 10.34
N GLU A 8 -14.09 4.08 9.98
CA GLU A 8 -14.40 5.49 9.74
C GLU A 8 -13.36 6.11 8.79
N GLN A 9 -13.71 7.26 8.19
CA GLN A 9 -12.88 8.01 7.25
C GLN A 9 -12.58 7.24 5.96
N GLY A 10 -11.30 7.11 5.56
CA GLY A 10 -10.90 6.49 4.31
C GLY A 10 -10.54 5.02 4.42
N ARG A 11 -10.47 4.34 3.28
CA ARG A 11 -10.08 2.92 3.22
C ARG A 11 -8.69 2.66 3.80
N GLY A 12 -7.76 3.60 3.62
CA GLY A 12 -6.42 3.52 4.23
C GLY A 12 -6.48 3.55 5.76
N ASP A 13 -7.41 4.34 6.33
CA ASP A 13 -7.62 4.40 7.77
C ASP A 13 -8.18 3.08 8.29
N GLU A 14 -9.19 2.50 7.61
CA GLU A 14 -9.72 1.20 7.96
C GLU A 14 -8.63 0.13 7.94
N ILE A 15 -7.82 0.05 6.88
CA ILE A 15 -6.70 -0.91 6.79
C ILE A 15 -5.67 -0.69 7.90
N GLN A 16 -5.34 0.56 8.21
CA GLN A 16 -4.36 0.86 9.25
C GLN A 16 -4.84 0.48 10.65
N PHE A 17 -6.08 0.85 11.00
CA PHE A 17 -6.58 0.77 12.37
C PHE A 17 -7.32 -0.53 12.67
N ILE A 18 -7.67 -1.34 11.67
CA ILE A 18 -8.23 -2.67 11.89
C ILE A 18 -7.27 -3.60 12.65
N ARG A 19 -5.96 -3.30 12.69
CA ARG A 19 -4.97 -4.02 13.51
C ARG A 19 -5.37 -4.18 14.98
N PHE A 20 -6.16 -3.26 15.51
CA PHE A 20 -6.65 -3.34 16.87
C PHE A 20 -7.66 -4.46 17.10
N ALA A 21 -8.23 -5.05 16.06
CA ALA A 21 -9.11 -6.21 16.18
C ALA A 21 -8.34 -7.43 16.74
N GLU A 22 -7.13 -7.71 16.23
CA GLU A 22 -6.30 -8.80 16.76
C GLU A 22 -5.84 -8.50 18.19
N TRP A 23 -5.48 -7.27 18.51
CA TRP A 23 -5.13 -6.89 19.87
C TRP A 23 -6.30 -7.11 20.86
N LEU A 24 -7.50 -6.67 20.50
CA LEU A 24 -8.71 -6.89 21.30
C LEU A 24 -8.99 -8.39 21.50
N TYR A 25 -8.84 -9.18 20.44
CA TYR A 25 -8.98 -10.63 20.50
C TYR A 25 -7.98 -11.25 21.48
N GLN A 26 -6.72 -10.81 21.46
CA GLN A 26 -5.68 -11.28 22.40
C GLN A 26 -5.99 -10.89 23.84
N GLN A 27 -6.77 -9.82 24.09
CA GLN A 27 -7.30 -9.45 25.41
C GLN A 27 -8.57 -10.25 25.78
N GLY A 28 -8.97 -11.24 24.99
CA GLY A 28 -10.12 -12.11 25.27
C GLY A 28 -11.48 -11.55 24.80
N ALA A 29 -11.48 -10.52 23.95
CA ALA A 29 -12.72 -10.03 23.36
C ALA A 29 -13.15 -10.89 22.15
N ILE A 30 -14.46 -10.96 21.94
CA ILE A 30 -15.07 -11.48 20.70
C ILE A 30 -15.32 -10.26 19.83
N VAL A 31 -14.54 -10.12 18.74
CA VAL A 31 -14.53 -8.89 17.93
C VAL A 31 -15.30 -9.06 16.64
N ASP A 32 -16.29 -8.20 16.44
CA ASP A 32 -16.93 -7.96 15.18
C ASP A 32 -16.46 -6.62 14.63
N VAL A 33 -16.34 -6.51 13.30
CA VAL A 33 -15.92 -5.28 12.64
C VAL A 33 -17.00 -4.80 11.69
N LEU A 34 -17.21 -3.49 11.66
CA LEU A 34 -18.04 -2.80 10.67
C LEU A 34 -17.09 -1.95 9.83
N VAL A 35 -16.88 -2.34 8.58
CA VAL A 35 -15.99 -1.67 7.63
C VAL A 35 -16.71 -1.43 6.30
N SER A 36 -16.14 -0.58 5.46
CA SER A 36 -16.64 -0.36 4.10
C SER A 36 -16.57 -1.66 3.27
N GLU A 37 -17.48 -1.80 2.33
CA GLU A 37 -17.60 -2.99 1.48
C GLU A 37 -16.28 -3.36 0.79
N PRO A 38 -15.46 -2.42 0.23
CA PRO A 38 -14.19 -2.77 -0.39
C PRO A 38 -13.15 -3.40 0.57
N ILE A 39 -13.26 -3.13 1.88
CA ILE A 39 -12.33 -3.66 2.89
C ILE A 39 -12.83 -4.97 3.52
N ALA A 40 -14.10 -5.33 3.27
CA ALA A 40 -14.73 -6.49 3.91
C ALA A 40 -13.95 -7.80 3.68
N GLY A 41 -13.46 -8.04 2.47
CA GLY A 41 -12.67 -9.24 2.14
C GLY A 41 -11.37 -9.33 2.91
N ILE A 42 -10.66 -8.20 3.07
CA ILE A 42 -9.44 -8.11 3.89
C ILE A 42 -9.77 -8.36 5.37
N ALA A 43 -10.80 -7.68 5.88
CA ALA A 43 -11.22 -7.81 7.28
C ALA A 43 -11.63 -9.24 7.64
N ALA A 44 -12.29 -9.96 6.74
CA ALA A 44 -12.72 -11.34 6.95
C ALA A 44 -11.56 -12.34 7.07
N SER A 45 -10.38 -12.01 6.50
CA SER A 45 -9.18 -12.85 6.58
C SER A 45 -8.37 -12.65 7.86
N MET A 46 -8.71 -11.62 8.66
CA MET A 46 -7.91 -11.27 9.84
C MET A 46 -8.13 -12.20 11.02
N LYS A 47 -7.03 -12.53 11.66
CA LYS A 47 -7.08 -13.24 12.93
C LYS A 47 -7.78 -12.41 14.01
N GLY A 48 -8.73 -13.04 14.71
CA GLY A 48 -9.45 -12.40 15.80
C GLY A 48 -10.72 -11.67 15.37
N VAL A 49 -10.97 -11.48 14.10
CA VAL A 49 -12.25 -11.00 13.57
C VAL A 49 -13.22 -12.18 13.48
N ARG A 50 -14.33 -12.12 14.23
CA ARG A 50 -15.38 -13.13 14.19
C ARG A 50 -16.34 -12.92 13.01
N SER A 51 -16.75 -11.68 12.81
CA SER A 51 -17.71 -11.31 11.76
C SER A 51 -17.41 -9.93 11.20
N VAL A 52 -17.60 -9.79 9.90
CA VAL A 52 -17.59 -8.51 9.18
C VAL A 52 -19.02 -8.10 8.92
N LEU A 53 -19.37 -6.88 9.26
CA LEU A 53 -20.74 -6.36 9.18
C LEU A 53 -20.83 -5.28 8.09
N ALA A 54 -21.93 -5.27 7.35
CA ALA A 54 -22.22 -4.27 6.33
C ALA A 54 -23.02 -3.06 6.89
N SER A 55 -23.61 -3.21 8.06
CA SER A 55 -24.41 -2.16 8.71
C SER A 55 -24.40 -2.33 10.23
N MET A 56 -24.75 -1.27 10.94
CA MET A 56 -24.87 -1.31 12.41
C MET A 56 -25.85 -2.40 12.84
N PRO A 57 -25.40 -3.38 13.64
CA PRO A 57 -26.24 -4.48 14.07
C PRO A 57 -27.26 -4.02 15.13
N PRO A 58 -28.45 -4.63 15.17
CA PRO A 58 -29.48 -4.30 16.16
C PRO A 58 -29.24 -4.89 17.55
N GLY A 59 -28.21 -5.72 17.70
CA GLY A 59 -27.98 -6.49 18.92
C GLY A 59 -27.02 -5.81 19.90
N PRO A 60 -27.02 -6.26 21.18
CA PRO A 60 -26.18 -5.68 22.19
C PRO A 60 -24.71 -6.06 21.99
N TYR A 61 -23.84 -5.07 22.11
CA TYR A 61 -22.40 -5.21 22.34
C TYR A 61 -22.10 -4.72 23.75
N ASP A 62 -21.14 -5.36 24.40
CA ASP A 62 -20.68 -4.89 25.71
C ASP A 62 -19.91 -3.58 25.55
N TYR A 63 -19.17 -3.46 24.44
CA TYR A 63 -18.41 -2.26 24.07
C TYR A 63 -18.40 -2.05 22.57
N TRP A 64 -18.21 -0.81 22.17
CA TRP A 64 -17.92 -0.44 20.80
C TRP A 64 -16.99 0.79 20.72
N SER A 65 -16.25 0.92 19.62
CA SER A 65 -15.42 2.10 19.37
C SER A 65 -15.21 2.29 17.88
N HIS A 66 -15.07 3.54 17.47
CA HIS A 66 -14.43 3.83 16.19
C HIS A 66 -12.96 3.42 16.21
N MET A 67 -12.45 2.95 15.07
CA MET A 67 -11.09 2.42 14.93
C MET A 67 -10.02 3.46 15.26
N LEU A 68 -10.18 4.72 14.77
CA LEU A 68 -9.23 5.80 15.01
C LEU A 68 -9.18 6.26 16.49
N ARG A 69 -10.20 5.92 17.29
CA ARG A 69 -10.23 6.21 18.73
C ARG A 69 -9.49 5.17 19.57
N MET A 70 -9.12 4.04 18.98
CA MET A 70 -8.46 2.96 19.73
C MET A 70 -7.14 3.41 20.38
N PRO A 71 -6.21 4.11 19.69
CA PRO A 71 -4.98 4.58 20.32
C PRO A 71 -5.24 5.45 21.57
N GLU A 72 -6.20 6.38 21.50
CA GLU A 72 -6.59 7.24 22.62
C GLU A 72 -7.15 6.40 23.79
N ARG A 73 -8.08 5.47 23.50
CA ARG A 73 -8.71 4.63 24.53
C ARG A 73 -7.74 3.67 25.20
N MET A 74 -6.72 3.26 24.50
CA MET A 74 -5.64 2.40 25.00
C MET A 74 -4.51 3.21 25.66
N ASN A 75 -4.60 4.54 25.65
CA ASN A 75 -3.53 5.45 26.09
C ASN A 75 -2.17 5.08 25.45
N LEU A 76 -2.18 4.80 24.14
CA LEU A 76 -1.00 4.37 23.41
C LEU A 76 -0.11 5.56 23.09
N ASP A 77 1.18 5.40 23.38
CA ASP A 77 2.24 6.16 22.74
C ASP A 77 2.56 5.53 21.37
N LEU A 78 2.96 6.34 20.40
CA LEU A 78 3.39 5.87 19.07
C LEU A 78 4.57 4.88 19.14
N LEU A 79 5.41 4.98 20.18
CA LEU A 79 6.52 4.05 20.42
C LEU A 79 6.06 2.71 21.02
N MET A 80 4.82 2.63 21.46
CA MET A 80 4.21 1.44 22.11
C MET A 80 3.11 0.82 21.24
N LEU A 81 3.05 1.17 19.95
CA LEU A 81 2.08 0.56 19.03
C LEU A 81 2.22 -0.96 19.05
N PRO A 82 1.11 -1.71 19.10
CA PRO A 82 1.15 -3.16 18.96
C PRO A 82 1.55 -3.48 17.50
N ILE A 83 2.86 -3.74 17.30
CA ILE A 83 3.42 -4.07 16.00
C ILE A 83 3.49 -5.58 15.88
N VAL A 84 2.34 -6.21 15.67
CA VAL A 84 2.28 -7.58 15.17
C VAL A 84 2.17 -7.48 13.66
N MET A 85 3.18 -7.93 12.94
CA MET A 85 3.23 -7.84 11.48
C MET A 85 3.64 -9.19 10.88
N PRO A 86 3.04 -9.60 9.76
CA PRO A 86 1.86 -9.00 9.13
C PRO A 86 0.59 -9.24 9.97
N TYR A 87 -0.39 -8.34 9.90
CA TYR A 87 -1.72 -8.56 10.47
C TYR A 87 -2.79 -8.84 9.41
N ILE A 88 -2.45 -8.73 8.13
CA ILE A 88 -3.25 -9.20 6.99
C ILE A 88 -2.37 -10.04 6.08
N ALA A 89 -2.99 -10.98 5.35
CA ALA A 89 -2.34 -11.80 4.33
C ALA A 89 -3.34 -12.13 3.21
N ALA A 90 -2.85 -12.26 2.00
CA ALA A 90 -3.67 -12.70 0.89
C ALA A 90 -3.98 -14.22 0.98
N SER A 91 -5.08 -14.62 0.37
CA SER A 91 -5.41 -16.03 0.19
C SER A 91 -4.36 -16.70 -0.71
N PRO A 92 -3.83 -17.90 -0.36
CA PRO A 92 -2.88 -18.62 -1.19
C PRO A 92 -3.39 -18.82 -2.63
N HIS A 93 -4.66 -19.13 -2.79
CA HIS A 93 -5.28 -19.32 -4.11
C HIS A 93 -5.21 -18.02 -4.97
N LYS A 94 -5.48 -16.83 -4.38
CA LYS A 94 -5.36 -15.57 -5.11
C LYS A 94 -3.90 -15.24 -5.42
N ILE A 95 -2.96 -15.56 -4.52
CA ILE A 95 -1.51 -15.38 -4.77
C ILE A 95 -1.08 -16.25 -5.95
N ASP A 96 -1.47 -17.53 -6.00
CA ASP A 96 -1.10 -18.44 -7.08
C ASP A 96 -1.69 -17.97 -8.41
N TYR A 97 -2.97 -17.56 -8.42
CA TYR A 97 -3.61 -16.99 -9.60
C TYR A 97 -2.86 -15.78 -10.14
N TRP A 98 -2.60 -14.78 -9.29
CA TRP A 98 -1.92 -13.55 -9.73
C TRP A 98 -0.45 -13.77 -10.08
N ARG A 99 0.21 -14.73 -9.44
CA ARG A 99 1.57 -15.12 -9.82
C ARG A 99 1.61 -15.66 -11.25
N GLU A 100 0.67 -16.55 -11.62
CA GLU A 100 0.55 -17.06 -12.98
C GLU A 100 0.30 -15.92 -13.98
N GLN A 101 -0.62 -15.00 -13.69
CA GLN A 101 -0.88 -13.86 -14.58
C GLN A 101 0.36 -12.99 -14.77
N ILE A 102 1.05 -12.66 -13.69
CA ILE A 102 2.26 -11.84 -13.71
C ILE A 102 3.40 -12.57 -14.43
N ASP A 103 3.56 -13.86 -14.24
CA ASP A 103 4.55 -14.68 -14.93
C ASP A 103 4.30 -14.70 -16.44
N VAL A 104 3.06 -14.82 -16.89
CA VAL A 104 2.70 -14.79 -18.30
C VAL A 104 3.10 -13.47 -18.96
N VAL A 105 2.74 -12.33 -18.35
CA VAL A 105 3.06 -11.01 -18.92
C VAL A 105 4.55 -10.67 -18.84
N SER A 106 5.26 -11.12 -17.81
CA SER A 106 6.69 -10.85 -17.65
C SER A 106 7.62 -11.82 -18.42
N GLN A 107 7.13 -12.97 -18.88
CA GLN A 107 7.90 -13.90 -19.71
C GLN A 107 8.16 -13.36 -21.12
N ALA A 108 7.40 -12.37 -21.57
CA ALA A 108 7.61 -11.72 -22.86
C ALA A 108 8.88 -10.85 -22.93
N THR A 109 9.48 -10.55 -21.77
CA THR A 109 10.67 -9.69 -21.64
C THR A 109 11.86 -10.46 -21.07
N GLU A 110 12.93 -10.65 -21.85
CA GLU A 110 14.22 -11.17 -21.36
C GLU A 110 15.05 -10.04 -20.73
N PRO A 111 15.80 -10.28 -19.66
CA PRO A 111 16.30 -11.52 -19.08
C PRO A 111 15.65 -11.94 -17.73
N LYS A 112 15.65 -13.23 -17.48
CA LYS A 112 15.05 -14.01 -16.37
C LYS A 112 15.26 -13.59 -14.90
N LYS A 113 15.77 -12.41 -14.59
CA LYS A 113 16.02 -11.92 -13.20
C LYS A 113 15.70 -10.44 -13.04
N SER A 114 14.61 -9.96 -13.62
CA SER A 114 14.16 -8.60 -13.32
C SER A 114 13.45 -8.56 -11.95
N ARG A 115 13.65 -7.46 -11.23
CA ARG A 115 12.90 -7.15 -10.01
C ARG A 115 11.49 -6.72 -10.39
N ARG A 116 10.48 -7.30 -9.78
CA ARG A 116 9.07 -6.96 -10.00
C ARG A 116 8.68 -5.82 -9.08
N ILE A 117 8.35 -4.68 -9.66
CA ILE A 117 8.05 -3.48 -8.91
C ILE A 117 6.62 -3.02 -9.21
N GLY A 118 5.79 -2.92 -8.18
CA GLY A 118 4.47 -2.32 -8.26
C GLY A 118 4.55 -0.80 -8.22
N VAL A 119 3.65 -0.13 -8.92
CA VAL A 119 3.57 1.33 -8.90
C VAL A 119 2.13 1.82 -8.77
N VAL A 120 1.95 2.86 -7.91
CA VAL A 120 0.70 3.63 -7.74
C VAL A 120 1.07 5.10 -7.63
N TRP A 121 0.50 5.96 -8.47
CA TRP A 121 0.88 7.38 -8.55
C TRP A 121 -0.23 8.35 -8.18
N ALA A 122 -1.47 7.89 -8.06
CA ALA A 122 -2.60 8.74 -7.74
C ALA A 122 -3.52 8.14 -6.69
N GLY A 123 -4.05 9.01 -5.83
CA GLY A 123 -5.10 8.67 -4.89
C GLY A 123 -6.50 8.77 -5.53
N GLY A 124 -7.54 8.53 -4.73
CA GLY A 124 -8.92 8.77 -5.18
C GLY A 124 -9.27 10.26 -5.13
N PRO A 125 -10.07 10.76 -6.08
CA PRO A 125 -10.35 12.20 -6.26
C PRO A 125 -11.25 12.80 -5.16
N HIS A 126 -11.46 12.10 -4.07
CA HIS A 126 -12.45 12.46 -3.04
C HIS A 126 -11.97 13.48 -2.01
N THR A 127 -10.69 13.87 -2.04
CA THR A 127 -10.16 14.87 -1.11
C THR A 127 -9.52 16.04 -1.84
N ALA A 128 -9.72 17.26 -1.33
CA ALA A 128 -9.08 18.46 -1.88
C ALA A 128 -7.53 18.40 -1.82
N LEU A 129 -6.99 17.52 -1.00
CA LEU A 129 -5.55 17.31 -0.83
C LEU A 129 -4.97 16.34 -1.87
N ASP A 130 -5.81 15.62 -2.61
CA ASP A 130 -5.36 14.59 -3.55
C ASP A 130 -4.41 15.15 -4.62
N ARG A 131 -4.71 16.32 -5.15
CA ARG A 131 -3.85 17.05 -6.11
C ARG A 131 -2.41 17.30 -5.62
N PHE A 132 -2.17 17.25 -4.31
CA PHE A 132 -0.83 17.49 -3.74
C PHE A 132 -0.08 16.19 -3.46
N ARG A 133 -0.79 15.09 -3.25
CA ARG A 133 -0.18 13.78 -2.99
C ARG A 133 -0.02 12.92 -4.24
N SER A 134 -0.83 13.16 -5.28
CA SER A 134 -0.73 12.45 -6.55
C SER A 134 0.41 13.01 -7.40
N VAL A 135 1.07 12.12 -8.15
CA VAL A 135 2.17 12.42 -9.07
C VAL A 135 1.69 12.13 -10.48
N ASN A 136 2.01 12.99 -11.43
CA ASN A 136 1.78 12.65 -12.83
C ASN A 136 2.68 11.47 -13.22
N ILE A 137 2.13 10.43 -13.86
CA ILE A 137 2.87 9.24 -14.27
C ILE A 137 4.07 9.57 -15.16
N GLU A 138 3.99 10.63 -15.96
CA GLU A 138 5.09 11.13 -16.79
C GLU A 138 6.34 11.49 -15.96
N THR A 139 6.12 11.98 -14.74
CA THR A 139 7.21 12.31 -13.80
C THR A 139 7.96 11.06 -13.32
N LEU A 140 7.31 9.89 -13.35
CA LEU A 140 7.89 8.62 -12.92
C LEU A 140 8.68 7.90 -14.01
N LYS A 141 8.62 8.33 -15.28
CA LYS A 141 9.34 7.72 -16.41
C LYS A 141 10.82 7.41 -16.13
N PRO A 142 11.59 8.26 -15.43
CA PRO A 142 12.98 7.94 -15.10
C PRO A 142 13.16 6.69 -14.26
N LEU A 143 12.13 6.26 -13.50
CA LEU A 143 12.13 5.02 -12.74
C LEU A 143 11.91 3.81 -13.64
N PHE A 144 10.97 3.91 -14.58
CA PHE A 144 10.61 2.83 -15.50
C PHE A 144 11.75 2.43 -16.42
N SER A 145 12.68 3.36 -16.70
CA SER A 145 13.90 3.12 -17.49
C SER A 145 15.00 2.39 -16.70
N HIS A 146 14.78 2.03 -15.43
CA HIS A 146 15.82 1.41 -14.62
C HIS A 146 16.10 -0.03 -15.10
N PRO A 147 17.37 -0.39 -15.43
CA PRO A 147 17.68 -1.71 -15.95
C PRO A 147 17.42 -2.81 -14.89
N GLY A 148 16.99 -3.98 -15.35
CA GLY A 148 16.75 -5.13 -14.50
C GLY A 148 15.50 -5.01 -13.61
N THR A 149 14.54 -4.19 -14.03
CA THR A 149 13.22 -4.04 -13.37
C THR A 149 12.10 -4.27 -14.37
N THR A 150 11.05 -4.95 -13.94
CA THR A 150 9.76 -5.06 -14.61
C THR A 150 8.72 -4.38 -13.75
N TRP A 151 7.90 -3.53 -14.32
CA TRP A 151 6.96 -2.67 -13.61
C TRP A 151 5.53 -3.14 -13.78
N PHE A 152 4.75 -3.05 -12.71
CA PHE A 152 3.35 -3.43 -12.70
C PHE A 152 2.52 -2.28 -12.12
N SER A 153 1.68 -1.68 -12.95
CA SER A 153 0.71 -0.70 -12.48
C SER A 153 -0.40 -1.41 -11.72
N VAL A 154 -0.48 -1.16 -10.42
CA VAL A 154 -1.61 -1.56 -9.57
C VAL A 154 -2.52 -0.38 -9.25
N GLN A 155 -2.42 0.68 -10.05
CA GLN A 155 -3.29 1.85 -9.98
C GLN A 155 -4.73 1.45 -10.31
N LYS A 156 -5.68 1.85 -9.47
CA LYS A 156 -7.12 1.61 -9.66
C LYS A 156 -7.88 2.94 -9.72
N GLY A 157 -9.04 2.93 -10.38
CA GLY A 157 -9.94 4.07 -10.50
C GLY A 157 -9.67 4.95 -11.71
N GLU A 158 -9.86 6.26 -11.60
CA GLU A 158 -9.81 7.19 -12.73
C GLU A 158 -8.51 7.12 -13.54
N HIS A 159 -7.40 6.81 -12.89
CA HIS A 159 -6.07 6.74 -13.47
C HIS A 159 -5.60 5.33 -13.85
N GLU A 160 -6.46 4.32 -13.81
CA GLU A 160 -6.03 2.91 -13.95
C GLU A 160 -5.45 2.56 -15.33
N CYS A 161 -5.85 3.30 -16.38
CA CYS A 161 -5.36 3.10 -17.74
C CYS A 161 -4.23 4.06 -18.17
N ASP A 162 -3.82 5.01 -17.31
CA ASP A 162 -2.79 6.01 -17.71
C ASP A 162 -1.45 5.36 -18.09
N SER A 163 -1.16 4.17 -17.54
CA SER A 163 0.09 3.44 -17.84
C SER A 163 0.09 2.75 -19.21
N GLU A 164 -1.07 2.53 -19.84
CA GLU A 164 -1.15 1.83 -21.14
C GLU A 164 -0.37 2.58 -22.24
N GLY A 165 -0.41 3.91 -22.23
CA GLY A 165 0.34 4.74 -23.17
C GLY A 165 1.86 4.67 -23.03
N LEU A 166 2.37 4.03 -21.98
CA LEU A 166 3.81 3.89 -21.70
C LEU A 166 4.33 2.47 -21.95
N ALA A 167 3.46 1.49 -22.13
CA ALA A 167 3.82 0.08 -22.28
C ALA A 167 4.74 -0.18 -23.51
N ASP A 168 4.60 0.61 -24.58
CA ASP A 168 5.46 0.51 -25.76
C ASP A 168 6.88 1.04 -25.54
N GLN A 169 7.08 1.85 -24.48
CA GLN A 169 8.35 2.52 -24.19
C GLN A 169 9.11 1.87 -23.04
N PHE A 170 8.39 1.20 -22.13
CA PHE A 170 8.94 0.67 -20.89
C PHE A 170 8.39 -0.74 -20.63
N ASP A 171 9.14 -1.56 -19.89
CA ASP A 171 8.66 -2.84 -19.37
C ASP A 171 7.67 -2.59 -18.22
N LEU A 172 6.49 -2.07 -18.58
CA LEU A 172 5.42 -1.65 -17.67
C LEU A 172 4.11 -2.30 -18.08
N HIS A 173 3.52 -3.08 -17.19
CA HIS A 173 2.29 -3.84 -17.39
C HIS A 173 1.14 -3.26 -16.56
N THR A 174 0.01 -2.99 -17.20
CA THR A 174 -1.18 -2.43 -16.55
C THR A 174 -2.04 -3.54 -15.97
N LEU A 175 -2.16 -3.63 -14.64
CA LEU A 175 -3.00 -4.61 -13.94
C LEU A 175 -4.32 -4.00 -13.43
N GLY A 176 -4.41 -2.69 -13.27
CA GLY A 176 -5.56 -1.99 -12.71
C GLY A 176 -6.92 -2.45 -13.22
N PRO A 177 -7.16 -2.57 -14.55
CA PRO A 177 -8.45 -3.01 -15.10
C PRO A 177 -8.89 -4.41 -14.64
N PHE A 178 -7.95 -5.27 -14.27
CA PHE A 178 -8.22 -6.67 -13.88
C PHE A 178 -8.37 -6.85 -12.36
N ILE A 179 -8.09 -5.82 -11.56
CA ILE A 179 -8.25 -5.83 -10.11
C ILE A 179 -9.74 -5.62 -9.79
N GLU A 180 -10.36 -6.56 -9.09
CA GLU A 180 -11.76 -6.46 -8.68
C GLU A 180 -11.89 -5.81 -7.30
N ASP A 181 -11.04 -6.20 -6.34
CA ASP A 181 -11.09 -5.75 -4.95
C ASP A 181 -9.70 -5.63 -4.28
N PHE A 182 -9.68 -5.24 -3.02
CA PHE A 182 -8.43 -5.13 -2.25
C PHE A 182 -7.75 -6.48 -1.99
N THR A 183 -8.48 -7.60 -2.06
CA THR A 183 -7.88 -8.93 -1.89
C THR A 183 -7.07 -9.34 -3.12
N ASP A 184 -7.46 -8.89 -4.32
CA ASP A 184 -6.65 -9.01 -5.53
C ASP A 184 -5.41 -8.13 -5.44
N THR A 185 -5.60 -6.86 -5.06
CA THR A 185 -4.48 -5.94 -4.86
C THR A 185 -3.45 -6.53 -3.90
N LEU A 186 -3.90 -7.07 -2.76
CA LEU A 186 -3.01 -7.69 -1.77
C LEU A 186 -2.28 -8.91 -2.35
N ALA A 187 -2.97 -9.77 -3.09
CA ALA A 187 -2.36 -10.94 -3.72
C ALA A 187 -1.31 -10.55 -4.77
N ILE A 188 -1.58 -9.52 -5.58
CA ILE A 188 -0.60 -8.96 -6.51
C ILE A 188 0.63 -8.48 -5.73
N LEU A 189 0.44 -7.67 -4.69
CA LEU A 189 1.54 -7.12 -3.90
C LEU A 189 2.44 -8.21 -3.31
N GLU A 190 1.88 -9.34 -2.88
CA GLU A 190 2.65 -10.50 -2.37
C GLU A 190 3.46 -11.24 -3.45
N THR A 191 3.24 -10.95 -4.73
CA THR A 191 4.04 -11.49 -5.84
C THR A 191 5.15 -10.53 -6.31
N LEU A 192 5.19 -9.31 -5.77
CA LEU A 192 6.13 -8.27 -6.14
C LEU A 192 7.29 -8.19 -5.15
N ASP A 193 8.46 -7.73 -5.61
CA ASP A 193 9.63 -7.50 -4.78
C ASP A 193 9.55 -6.17 -4.01
N LEU A 194 8.85 -5.16 -4.57
CA LEU A 194 8.74 -3.81 -4.01
C LEU A 194 7.48 -3.13 -4.54
N LEU A 195 6.81 -2.36 -3.69
CA LEU A 195 5.82 -1.37 -4.12
C LEU A 195 6.40 0.04 -4.00
N ILE A 196 6.25 0.86 -5.04
CA ILE A 196 6.49 2.31 -5.00
C ILE A 196 5.14 3.01 -5.18
N THR A 197 4.72 3.79 -4.20
CA THR A 197 3.37 4.37 -4.18
C THR A 197 3.36 5.75 -3.57
N VAL A 198 2.41 6.59 -3.97
CA VAL A 198 2.06 7.78 -3.19
C VAL A 198 1.24 7.39 -1.95
N ASP A 199 0.92 8.36 -1.09
CA ASP A 199 0.10 8.15 0.12
C ASP A 199 -1.33 7.73 -0.25
N THR A 200 -1.57 6.42 -0.30
CA THR A 200 -2.85 5.81 -0.67
C THR A 200 -3.20 4.62 0.22
N SER A 201 -4.42 4.10 0.09
CA SER A 201 -4.84 2.85 0.75
C SER A 201 -3.94 1.65 0.40
N VAL A 202 -3.34 1.65 -0.80
CA VAL A 202 -2.42 0.58 -1.24
C VAL A 202 -1.11 0.61 -0.45
N ALA A 203 -0.62 1.82 -0.05
CA ALA A 203 0.52 1.94 0.86
C ALA A 203 0.23 1.26 2.20
N HIS A 204 -0.95 1.53 2.78
CA HIS A 204 -1.39 0.90 4.04
C HIS A 204 -1.56 -0.61 3.90
N LEU A 205 -2.08 -1.08 2.75
CA LEU A 205 -2.25 -2.50 2.46
C LEU A 205 -0.90 -3.24 2.43
N ALA A 206 0.07 -2.72 1.68
CA ALA A 206 1.43 -3.28 1.64
C ALA A 206 2.10 -3.25 3.01
N GLY A 207 1.97 -2.13 3.75
CA GLY A 207 2.49 -2.00 5.10
C GLY A 207 1.88 -3.00 6.06
N ALA A 208 0.55 -3.21 6.02
CA ALA A 208 -0.18 -4.15 6.87
C ALA A 208 0.22 -5.61 6.62
N ALA A 209 0.57 -5.95 5.38
CA ALA A 209 1.12 -7.25 4.99
C ALA A 209 2.63 -7.36 5.21
N ASN A 210 3.27 -6.32 5.76
CA ASN A 210 4.73 -6.24 6.00
C ASN A 210 5.58 -6.43 4.73
N LEU A 211 5.05 -6.00 3.57
CA LEU A 211 5.74 -6.07 2.29
C LEU A 211 6.66 -4.85 2.11
N PRO A 212 7.77 -4.98 1.36
CA PRO A 212 8.62 -3.84 1.04
C PRO A 212 7.85 -2.75 0.31
N VAL A 213 7.81 -1.55 0.86
CA VAL A 213 7.09 -0.42 0.25
C VAL A 213 7.83 0.90 0.44
N TRP A 214 7.93 1.66 -0.64
CA TRP A 214 8.45 3.01 -0.69
C TRP A 214 7.32 3.99 -0.94
N VAL A 215 7.12 4.91 -0.01
CA VAL A 215 6.01 5.86 -0.06
C VAL A 215 6.53 7.24 -0.43
N LEU A 216 5.98 7.80 -1.51
CA LEU A 216 6.25 9.16 -1.98
C LEU A 216 5.28 10.11 -1.28
N LEU A 217 5.82 11.05 -0.52
CA LEU A 217 5.04 11.95 0.31
C LEU A 217 5.16 13.40 -0.15
N PRO A 218 4.06 14.17 -0.13
CA PRO A 218 4.15 15.62 -0.31
C PRO A 218 4.92 16.27 0.85
N ALA A 219 5.33 17.53 0.66
CA ALA A 219 6.03 18.31 1.71
C ALA A 219 5.21 18.38 3.00
N TYR A 220 3.89 18.52 2.87
CA TYR A 220 2.92 18.54 3.98
C TYR A 220 2.11 17.23 3.92
N ALA A 221 2.70 16.15 4.45
CA ALA A 221 2.03 14.87 4.54
C ALA A 221 1.17 14.78 5.80
N GLU A 222 0.27 13.82 5.80
CA GLU A 222 -0.58 13.48 6.94
C GLU A 222 0.22 13.18 8.22
N TRP A 223 -0.40 13.42 9.38
CA TRP A 223 0.19 13.28 10.72
C TRP A 223 0.85 11.92 10.97
N ARG A 224 0.32 10.84 10.38
CA ARG A 224 0.84 9.47 10.57
C ARG A 224 2.25 9.26 10.04
N TRP A 225 2.65 10.06 9.07
CA TRP A 225 3.99 9.99 8.48
C TRP A 225 5.01 10.84 9.22
N LEU A 226 4.60 11.62 10.21
CA LEU A 226 5.44 12.53 10.98
C LEU A 226 6.32 13.44 10.09
N THR A 227 7.25 14.16 10.68
CA THR A 227 8.22 14.99 9.97
C THR A 227 9.65 14.51 10.27
N GLY A 228 10.59 14.77 9.34
CA GLY A 228 12.01 14.49 9.56
C GLY A 228 12.39 13.01 9.62
N ARG A 229 11.54 12.10 9.10
CA ARG A 229 11.78 10.65 9.10
C ARG A 229 11.77 10.09 7.69
N THR A 230 12.55 9.03 7.49
CA THR A 230 12.60 8.21 6.28
C THR A 230 12.02 6.80 6.50
N ASP A 231 11.56 6.49 7.70
CA ASP A 231 10.89 5.26 8.12
C ASP A 231 9.50 5.55 8.69
N SER A 232 8.70 4.52 8.92
CA SER A 232 7.38 4.63 9.52
C SER A 232 7.33 3.90 10.86
N LEU A 233 6.75 4.55 11.89
CA LEU A 233 6.45 3.88 13.16
C LEU A 233 5.28 2.89 13.04
N TRP A 234 4.42 3.09 12.04
CA TRP A 234 3.26 2.24 11.80
C TRP A 234 3.59 0.94 11.06
N TYR A 235 4.63 0.96 10.22
CA TYR A 235 4.95 -0.12 9.30
C TYR A 235 6.45 -0.28 9.13
N PRO A 236 7.07 -1.30 9.76
CA PRO A 236 8.54 -1.47 9.73
C PRO A 236 9.12 -1.68 8.32
N SER A 237 8.31 -2.18 7.38
CA SER A 237 8.72 -2.43 5.98
C SER A 237 8.72 -1.19 5.10
N MET A 238 8.26 -0.04 5.61
CA MET A 238 8.15 1.19 4.82
C MET A 238 9.41 2.03 4.83
N ARG A 239 9.70 2.60 3.66
CA ARG A 239 10.64 3.71 3.49
C ARG A 239 9.92 4.91 2.90
N LEU A 240 10.16 6.11 3.46
CA LEU A 240 9.48 7.35 3.09
C LEU A 240 10.42 8.25 2.30
N PHE A 241 9.92 8.77 1.18
CA PHE A 241 10.57 9.75 0.33
C PHE A 241 9.68 11.00 0.30
N ARG A 242 10.20 12.15 0.72
CA ARG A 242 9.38 13.33 0.95
C ARG A 242 9.84 14.51 0.09
N GLN A 243 8.87 15.21 -0.50
CA GLN A 243 9.12 16.50 -1.14
C GLN A 243 9.75 17.49 -0.15
N ARG A 244 10.69 18.27 -0.63
CA ARG A 244 11.24 19.42 0.12
C ARG A 244 10.33 20.65 0.00
N GLU A 245 9.79 20.86 -1.19
CA GLU A 245 8.85 21.93 -1.51
C GLU A 245 7.60 21.33 -2.16
N LEU A 246 6.42 21.90 -1.86
CA LEU A 246 5.15 21.39 -2.32
C LEU A 246 5.06 21.42 -3.87
N GLY A 247 4.75 20.27 -4.45
CA GLY A 247 4.61 20.10 -5.90
C GLY A 247 5.93 19.76 -6.61
N GLU A 248 7.06 19.80 -5.91
CA GLU A 248 8.37 19.46 -6.48
C GLU A 248 8.61 17.94 -6.35
N TRP A 249 8.14 17.16 -7.33
CA TRP A 249 8.28 15.71 -7.36
C TRP A 249 9.59 15.22 -8.00
N LYS A 250 10.26 16.07 -8.77
CA LYS A 250 11.47 15.66 -9.50
C LYS A 250 12.58 15.20 -8.55
N SER A 251 12.85 15.94 -7.49
CA SER A 251 13.88 15.56 -6.49
C SER A 251 13.53 14.26 -5.79
N VAL A 252 12.25 14.03 -5.48
CA VAL A 252 11.79 12.77 -4.90
C VAL A 252 12.05 11.61 -5.84
N VAL A 253 11.71 11.75 -7.13
CA VAL A 253 11.97 10.73 -8.15
C VAL A 253 13.46 10.46 -8.32
N ASP A 254 14.30 11.49 -8.29
CA ASP A 254 15.76 11.35 -8.35
C ASP A 254 16.31 10.59 -7.11
N GLU A 255 15.82 10.89 -5.90
CA GLU A 255 16.17 10.16 -4.68
C GLU A 255 15.74 8.68 -4.75
N VAL A 256 14.52 8.41 -5.24
CA VAL A 256 14.01 7.05 -5.44
C VAL A 256 14.86 6.30 -6.45
N ARG A 257 15.25 6.93 -7.57
CA ARG A 257 16.09 6.32 -8.59
C ARG A 257 17.46 5.91 -8.03
N VAL A 258 18.09 6.75 -7.23
CA VAL A 258 19.36 6.42 -6.56
C VAL A 258 19.17 5.26 -5.59
N ALA A 259 18.10 5.29 -4.79
CA ALA A 259 17.79 4.22 -3.84
C ALA A 259 17.50 2.89 -4.56
N LEU A 260 16.79 2.93 -5.70
CA LEU A 260 16.47 1.76 -6.53
C LEU A 260 17.73 1.12 -7.09
N THR A 261 18.68 1.93 -7.59
CA THR A 261 19.98 1.46 -8.06
C THR A 261 20.73 0.68 -6.95
N ALA A 262 20.76 1.24 -5.76
CA ALA A 262 21.40 0.59 -4.61
C ALA A 262 20.66 -0.70 -4.19
N TRP A 263 19.32 -0.67 -4.21
CA TRP A 263 18.48 -1.82 -3.83
C TRP A 263 18.58 -2.97 -4.84
N CYS A 264 18.68 -2.68 -6.14
CA CYS A 264 18.91 -3.69 -7.18
C CYS A 264 20.34 -4.26 -7.15
N GLY A 265 21.26 -3.71 -6.35
CA GLY A 265 22.65 -4.15 -6.29
C GLY A 265 23.49 -3.78 -7.53
N ILE A 266 23.00 -2.84 -8.35
CA ILE A 266 23.71 -2.36 -9.54
C ILE A 266 24.78 -1.35 -9.09
N LYS A 267 26.05 -1.61 -9.39
CA LYS A 267 27.13 -0.66 -9.11
C LYS A 267 26.92 0.61 -9.95
N THR A 268 26.98 1.78 -9.32
CA THR A 268 26.73 3.11 -9.91
C THR A 268 27.54 3.40 -11.17
N THR A 269 28.61 2.66 -11.42
CA THR A 269 29.47 2.76 -12.61
C THR A 269 28.80 2.32 -13.93
N GLN A 270 27.67 1.63 -13.88
CA GLN A 270 26.94 1.15 -15.07
C GLN A 270 25.88 2.12 -15.61
N LEU A 271 25.64 3.23 -14.94
CA LEU A 271 24.65 4.26 -15.32
C LEU A 271 25.27 5.42 -16.11
N ALA A 272 26.37 5.20 -16.81
CA ALA A 272 27.03 6.24 -17.60
C ALA A 272 26.29 6.49 -18.92
N ALA A 273 25.80 7.72 -19.02
CA ALA A 273 25.44 8.56 -20.17
C ALA A 273 24.44 8.06 -21.22
N PRO A 274 23.41 8.88 -21.52
CA PRO A 274 22.70 8.77 -22.80
C PRO A 274 23.64 9.24 -23.93
N MET A 275 23.73 8.45 -25.00
CA MET A 275 24.22 8.95 -26.28
C MET A 275 23.25 9.94 -26.88
#